data_fbaf5185c820e9511362cf78d3e47228
#
_entry.id   fbaf5185c820e9511362cf78d3e47228
#
_cell.length_a   1.000
_cell.length_b   1.000
_cell.length_c   1.000
_cell.angle_alpha   90.00
_cell.angle_beta   90.00
_cell.angle_gamma   90.00
#
_symmetry.space_group_name_H-M   'P 1'
#
loop_
_entity.id
_entity.type
_entity.pdbx_description
1 polymer ?
#
loop_
_entity_poly.entity_id
_entity_poly.type
_entity_poly.pdbx_seq_one_letter_code
_entity_poly.pdbx_strand_id
1 'polypeptide(L)'
;MLNFNTPIIDTKEYSEIKISEIEPILKINLRGKSRDFVTKIGKELSIITPVDPNTSSSNEKLNLLWLSPDEWFLYSNDKIGIKDANFLENKLFNEISKVKLGSVTNVSDHWIMINLRGAIIFELLSAGCPFNFNNFKNSKGAVTPVSYTHLTLPTILLV
;
A
#
# COMPACT_ATOMS: atom_id res chain seq x y z
N MET A 1 -21.88 13.36 -4.34
CA MET A 1 -20.63 13.14 -3.60
C MET A 1 -20.93 12.07 -2.55
N LEU A 2 -20.28 10.92 -2.59
CA LEU A 2 -20.46 9.91 -1.55
C LEU A 2 -19.88 10.45 -0.23
N ASN A 3 -20.64 10.37 0.84
CA ASN A 3 -20.13 10.71 2.16
C ASN A 3 -19.19 9.59 2.61
N PHE A 4 -17.95 9.94 2.87
CA PHE A 4 -17.00 9.02 3.46
C PHE A 4 -17.36 8.78 4.94
N ASN A 5 -17.60 7.53 5.28
CA ASN A 5 -17.78 7.10 6.67
C ASN A 5 -16.57 6.26 7.07
N THR A 6 -15.84 6.72 8.07
CA THR A 6 -14.69 5.98 8.60
C THR A 6 -15.16 4.74 9.37
N PRO A 7 -14.58 3.56 9.13
CA PRO A 7 -14.85 2.36 9.94
C PRO A 7 -14.28 2.48 11.37
N ILE A 8 -13.25 3.31 11.58
CA ILE A 8 -12.73 3.63 12.91
C ILE A 8 -13.21 5.04 13.28
N ILE A 9 -14.32 5.12 13.99
CA ILE A 9 -14.99 6.38 14.33
C ILE A 9 -14.06 7.31 15.10
N ASP A 10 -13.21 6.76 15.97
CA ASP A 10 -12.28 7.51 16.82
C ASP A 10 -10.89 6.89 16.82
N THR A 11 -9.87 7.73 16.95
CA THR A 11 -8.53 7.25 17.31
C THR A 11 -8.58 6.54 18.66
N LYS A 12 -8.13 5.29 18.69
CA LYS A 12 -7.99 4.53 19.94
C LYS A 12 -6.58 4.66 20.46
N GLU A 13 -6.48 5.18 21.67
CA GLU A 13 -5.20 5.39 22.34
C GLU A 13 -5.18 4.63 23.66
N TYR A 14 -4.21 3.75 23.79
CA TYR A 14 -3.94 2.95 24.98
C TYR A 14 -2.53 3.30 25.48
N SER A 15 -2.15 2.86 26.68
CA SER A 15 -0.84 3.17 27.27
C SER A 15 0.36 2.82 26.36
N GLU A 16 0.25 1.76 25.56
CA GLU A 16 1.37 1.21 24.80
C GLU A 16 1.11 1.12 23.29
N ILE A 17 -0.10 1.46 22.84
CA ILE A 17 -0.47 1.43 21.42
C ILE A 17 -1.48 2.51 21.08
N LYS A 18 -1.29 3.13 19.93
CA LYS A 18 -2.23 4.05 19.29
C LYS A 18 -2.68 3.50 17.95
N ILE A 19 -3.98 3.45 17.73
CA ILE A 19 -4.61 2.98 16.50
C ILE A 19 -5.37 4.16 15.89
N SER A 20 -5.07 4.49 14.65
CA SER A 20 -5.78 5.54 13.91
C SER A 20 -5.97 5.13 12.45
N GLU A 21 -7.07 5.56 11.87
CA GLU A 21 -7.26 5.46 10.42
C GLU A 21 -6.52 6.59 9.71
N ILE A 22 -5.89 6.26 8.59
CA ILE A 22 -5.32 7.27 7.69
C ILE A 22 -6.46 7.78 6.81
N GLU A 23 -6.55 9.11 6.65
CA GLU A 23 -7.52 9.72 5.74
C GLU A 23 -7.47 9.07 4.35
N PRO A 24 -8.60 9.09 3.61
CA PRO A 24 -8.64 8.53 2.26
C PRO A 24 -7.56 9.13 1.36
N ILE A 25 -6.68 8.27 0.87
CA ILE A 25 -5.59 8.57 -0.05
C ILE A 25 -5.76 7.76 -1.32
N LEU A 26 -5.09 8.17 -2.39
CA LEU A 26 -5.06 7.39 -3.63
C LEU A 26 -4.37 6.04 -3.38
N LYS A 27 -5.03 4.96 -3.81
CA LYS A 27 -4.49 3.59 -3.77
C LYS A 27 -4.74 2.92 -5.10
N ILE A 28 -3.69 2.40 -5.72
CA ILE A 28 -3.75 1.72 -7.02
C ILE A 28 -3.05 0.36 -6.90
N ASN A 29 -3.74 -0.67 -7.35
CA ASN A 29 -3.14 -1.99 -7.55
C ASN A 29 -2.62 -2.07 -8.99
N LEU A 30 -1.36 -2.49 -9.14
CA LEU A 30 -0.66 -2.63 -10.41
C LEU A 30 -0.26 -4.09 -10.59
N ARG A 31 -0.67 -4.71 -11.71
CA ARG A 31 -0.31 -6.11 -12.00
C ARG A 31 0.24 -6.29 -13.39
N GLY A 32 1.36 -7.02 -13.49
CA GLY A 32 1.99 -7.37 -14.75
C GLY A 32 3.25 -8.19 -14.53
N LYS A 33 3.64 -9.00 -15.54
CA LYS A 33 4.73 -9.98 -15.40
C LYS A 33 5.98 -9.64 -16.19
N SER A 34 5.87 -8.71 -17.16
CA SER A 34 6.98 -8.45 -18.07
C SER A 34 7.99 -7.48 -17.47
N ARG A 35 9.24 -7.60 -17.90
CA ARG A 35 10.28 -6.63 -17.57
C ARG A 35 9.92 -5.22 -18.05
N ASP A 36 9.24 -5.13 -19.19
CA ASP A 36 8.78 -3.86 -19.75
C ASP A 36 7.74 -3.19 -18.85
N PHE A 37 6.85 -3.98 -18.23
CA PHE A 37 5.90 -3.49 -17.24
C PHE A 37 6.62 -2.88 -16.03
N VAL A 38 7.59 -3.57 -15.44
CA VAL A 38 8.37 -3.10 -14.29
C VAL A 38 9.12 -1.80 -14.64
N THR A 39 9.77 -1.77 -15.81
CA THR A 39 10.48 -0.59 -16.29
C THR A 39 9.54 0.58 -16.54
N LYS A 40 8.37 0.31 -17.13
CA LYS A 40 7.37 1.34 -17.42
C LYS A 40 6.80 1.96 -16.15
N ILE A 41 6.45 1.15 -15.14
CA ILE A 41 6.01 1.66 -13.83
C ILE A 41 7.06 2.62 -13.25
N GLY A 42 8.30 2.17 -13.16
CA GLY A 42 9.39 2.98 -12.59
C GLY A 42 9.54 4.33 -13.29
N LYS A 43 9.47 4.32 -14.62
CA LYS A 43 9.55 5.54 -15.43
C LYS A 43 8.36 6.48 -15.19
N GLU A 44 7.13 5.95 -15.23
CA GLU A 44 5.92 6.77 -15.11
C GLU A 44 5.72 7.36 -13.72
N LEU A 45 6.17 6.65 -12.69
CA LEU A 45 6.08 7.09 -11.30
C LEU A 45 7.32 7.86 -10.82
N SER A 46 8.43 7.83 -11.57
CA SER A 46 9.75 8.33 -11.13
C SER A 46 10.18 7.69 -9.80
N ILE A 47 9.98 6.37 -9.72
CA ILE A 47 10.33 5.53 -8.56
C ILE A 47 11.08 4.29 -9.07
N ILE A 48 12.12 3.87 -8.37
CA ILE A 48 12.75 2.59 -8.65
C ILE A 48 11.75 1.49 -8.25
N THR A 49 11.27 0.72 -9.22
CA THR A 49 10.29 -0.34 -8.93
C THR A 49 10.92 -1.42 -8.06
N PRO A 50 10.40 -1.71 -6.86
CA PRO A 50 10.93 -2.77 -6.02
C PRO A 50 10.67 -4.12 -6.68
N VAL A 51 11.71 -4.97 -6.76
CA VAL A 51 11.63 -6.31 -7.37
C VAL A 51 11.93 -7.43 -6.39
N ASP A 52 12.54 -7.09 -5.26
CA ASP A 52 12.81 -8.04 -4.20
C ASP A 52 11.60 -8.21 -3.28
N PRO A 53 11.34 -9.41 -2.77
CA PRO A 53 10.25 -9.66 -1.83
C PRO A 53 10.34 -8.77 -0.58
N ASN A 54 9.19 -8.30 -0.13
CA ASN A 54 9.06 -7.51 1.10
C ASN A 54 9.79 -6.15 1.08
N THR A 55 9.98 -5.58 -0.09
CA THR A 55 10.60 -4.26 -0.26
C THR A 55 9.61 -3.21 -0.74
N SER A 56 9.96 -1.97 -0.51
CA SER A 56 9.24 -0.81 -1.02
C SER A 56 10.20 0.25 -1.52
N SER A 57 9.70 1.11 -2.37
CA SER A 57 10.40 2.31 -2.84
C SER A 57 9.46 3.49 -2.83
N SER A 58 9.98 4.68 -2.62
CA SER A 58 9.16 5.88 -2.52
C SER A 58 9.83 7.09 -3.15
N ASN A 59 9.02 8.08 -3.49
CA ASN A 59 9.45 9.45 -3.73
C ASN A 59 8.70 10.39 -2.76
N GLU A 60 8.78 11.70 -2.96
CA GLU A 60 8.14 12.68 -2.08
C GLU A 60 6.62 12.52 -1.96
N LYS A 61 5.96 11.99 -2.98
CA LYS A 61 4.48 11.94 -3.09
C LYS A 61 3.88 10.55 -3.04
N LEU A 62 4.63 9.55 -3.44
CA LEU A 62 4.12 8.21 -3.72
C LEU A 62 4.99 7.14 -3.08
N ASN A 63 4.35 6.06 -2.66
CA ASN A 63 5.01 4.83 -2.20
C ASN A 63 4.57 3.67 -3.10
N LEU A 64 5.53 2.85 -3.48
CA LEU A 64 5.32 1.65 -4.28
C LEU A 64 5.82 0.44 -3.51
N LEU A 65 4.92 -0.48 -3.20
CA LEU A 65 5.17 -1.68 -2.42
C LEU A 65 5.18 -2.90 -3.32
N TRP A 66 6.13 -3.80 -3.10
CA TRP A 66 6.11 -5.13 -3.69
C TRP A 66 5.10 -6.00 -2.93
N LEU A 67 4.13 -6.59 -3.60
CA LEU A 67 3.18 -7.54 -2.99
C LEU A 67 3.44 -8.98 -3.44
N SER A 68 3.75 -9.16 -4.72
CA SER A 68 4.09 -10.46 -5.30
C SER A 68 4.96 -10.25 -6.55
N PRO A 69 5.52 -11.32 -7.16
CA PRO A 69 6.34 -11.20 -8.35
C PRO A 69 5.67 -10.48 -9.54
N ASP A 70 4.35 -10.39 -9.53
CA ASP A 70 3.55 -9.78 -10.59
C ASP A 70 2.58 -8.71 -10.07
N GLU A 71 2.75 -8.24 -8.81
CA GLU A 71 1.81 -7.32 -8.19
C GLU A 71 2.50 -6.28 -7.30
N TRP A 72 2.11 -5.03 -7.50
CA TRP A 72 2.56 -3.88 -6.70
C TRP A 72 1.39 -3.06 -6.22
N PHE A 73 1.57 -2.46 -5.07
CA PHE A 73 0.61 -1.53 -4.48
C PHE A 73 1.19 -0.13 -4.41
N LEU A 74 0.53 0.80 -5.06
CA LEU A 74 0.87 2.22 -5.08
C LEU A 74 -0.08 2.97 -4.16
N TYR A 75 0.45 3.84 -3.30
CA TYR A 75 -0.37 4.78 -2.55
C TYR A 75 0.31 6.14 -2.43
N SER A 76 -0.49 7.19 -2.23
CA SER A 76 0.02 8.56 -2.02
C SER A 76 0.35 8.81 -0.55
N ASN A 77 1.35 9.68 -0.30
CA ASN A 77 1.70 10.10 1.07
C ASN A 77 0.60 10.93 1.70
N ASP A 78 0.00 11.81 0.91
CA ASP A 78 -1.03 12.74 1.35
C ASP A 78 -2.30 12.57 0.52
N LYS A 79 -3.36 13.23 0.97
CA LYS A 79 -4.59 13.34 0.22
C LYS A 79 -4.35 14.08 -1.08
N ILE A 80 -4.32 13.35 -2.17
CA ILE A 80 -4.22 13.93 -3.52
C ILE A 80 -5.59 14.47 -3.93
N GLY A 81 -5.62 15.66 -4.50
CA GLY A 81 -6.86 16.22 -5.08
C GLY A 81 -7.45 15.28 -6.13
N ILE A 82 -8.78 15.23 -6.24
CA ILE A 82 -9.48 14.32 -7.18
C ILE A 82 -8.96 14.47 -8.62
N LYS A 83 -8.62 15.69 -9.04
CA LYS A 83 -8.07 15.95 -10.39
C LYS A 83 -6.72 15.27 -10.59
N ASP A 84 -5.82 15.38 -9.63
CA ASP A 84 -4.47 14.82 -9.71
C ASP A 84 -4.50 13.29 -9.58
N ALA A 85 -5.40 12.76 -8.75
CA ALA A 85 -5.64 11.32 -8.64
C ALA A 85 -6.13 10.75 -9.97
N ASN A 86 -7.15 11.36 -10.58
CA ASN A 86 -7.67 10.96 -11.87
C ASN A 86 -6.63 11.11 -12.99
N PHE A 87 -5.81 12.14 -12.94
CA PHE A 87 -4.75 12.34 -13.91
C PHE A 87 -3.71 11.21 -13.83
N LEU A 88 -3.26 10.86 -12.62
CA LEU A 88 -2.29 9.79 -12.43
C LEU A 88 -2.87 8.43 -12.84
N GLU A 89 -4.11 8.13 -12.45
CA GLU A 89 -4.80 6.90 -12.84
C GLU A 89 -4.92 6.78 -14.35
N ASN A 90 -5.42 7.82 -15.03
CA ASN A 90 -5.56 7.84 -16.48
C ASN A 90 -4.21 7.71 -17.19
N LYS A 91 -3.17 8.37 -16.69
CA LYS A 91 -1.81 8.26 -17.21
C LYS A 91 -1.33 6.81 -17.14
N LEU A 92 -1.41 6.19 -15.98
CA LEU A 92 -1.01 4.80 -15.79
C LEU A 92 -1.85 3.84 -16.62
N PHE A 93 -3.17 4.06 -16.71
CA PHE A 93 -4.06 3.25 -17.53
C PHE A 93 -3.65 3.29 -19.02
N ASN A 94 -3.41 4.48 -19.56
CA ASN A 94 -3.02 4.63 -20.96
C ASN A 94 -1.65 3.99 -21.26
N GLU A 95 -0.69 4.16 -20.36
CA GLU A 95 0.69 3.71 -20.54
C GLU A 95 0.90 2.23 -20.22
N ILE A 96 -0.02 1.60 -19.50
CA ILE A 96 0.09 0.20 -19.04
C ILE A 96 -1.05 -0.65 -19.56
N SER A 97 -2.29 -0.35 -19.16
CA SER A 97 -3.44 -1.22 -19.46
C SER A 97 -3.85 -1.17 -20.91
N LYS A 98 -3.91 0.02 -21.50
CA LYS A 98 -4.30 0.22 -22.89
C LYS A 98 -3.33 -0.41 -23.89
N VAL A 99 -2.06 -0.47 -23.55
CA VAL A 99 -1.01 -1.12 -24.35
C VAL A 99 -0.79 -2.59 -23.99
N LYS A 100 -1.65 -3.16 -23.14
CA LYS A 100 -1.66 -4.58 -22.72
C LYS A 100 -0.38 -5.05 -22.03
N LEU A 101 0.34 -4.17 -21.37
CA LEU A 101 1.50 -4.54 -20.53
C LEU A 101 1.08 -5.14 -19.20
N GLY A 102 -0.06 -4.71 -18.66
CA GLY A 102 -0.58 -5.13 -17.36
C GLY A 102 -1.91 -4.49 -17.03
N SER A 103 -2.32 -4.56 -15.78
CA SER A 103 -3.54 -3.92 -15.28
C SER A 103 -3.23 -2.84 -14.26
N VAL A 104 -4.06 -1.81 -14.28
CA VAL A 104 -4.10 -0.69 -13.34
C VAL A 104 -5.50 -0.64 -12.75
N THR A 105 -5.63 -0.81 -11.46
CA THR A 105 -6.94 -0.85 -10.79
C THR A 105 -6.94 0.12 -9.62
N ASN A 106 -7.80 1.11 -9.64
CA ASN A 106 -8.02 2.00 -8.51
C ASN A 106 -8.76 1.24 -7.40
N VAL A 107 -8.15 1.18 -6.23
CA VAL A 107 -8.66 0.49 -5.03
C VAL A 107 -8.82 1.43 -3.85
N SER A 108 -8.87 2.74 -4.12
CA SER A 108 -8.94 3.78 -3.07
C SER A 108 -10.12 3.60 -2.14
N ASP A 109 -11.28 3.21 -2.69
CA ASP A 109 -12.51 3.03 -1.92
C ASP A 109 -12.71 1.60 -1.39
N HIS A 110 -11.83 0.66 -1.78
CA HIS A 110 -11.92 -0.75 -1.36
C HIS A 110 -11.11 -1.05 -0.11
N TRP A 111 -10.02 -0.33 0.10
CA TRP A 111 -9.07 -0.61 1.17
C TRP A 111 -8.96 0.60 2.09
N ILE A 112 -8.99 0.35 3.38
CA ILE A 112 -8.65 1.33 4.40
C ILE A 112 -7.18 1.16 4.79
N MET A 113 -6.58 2.24 5.29
CA MET A 113 -5.24 2.20 5.88
C MET A 113 -5.33 2.53 7.35
N ILE A 114 -4.78 1.67 8.18
CA ILE A 114 -4.73 1.83 9.62
C ILE A 114 -3.29 2.07 10.03
N ASN A 115 -3.07 3.14 10.77
CA ASN A 115 -1.78 3.45 11.38
C ASN A 115 -1.76 2.90 12.80
N LEU A 116 -0.76 2.07 13.08
CA LEU A 116 -0.48 1.50 14.39
C LEU A 116 0.84 2.09 14.88
N ARG A 117 0.85 2.68 16.09
CA ARG A 117 2.06 3.22 16.72
C ARG A 117 2.15 2.74 18.17
N GLY A 118 3.34 2.35 18.63
CA GLY A 118 3.56 1.95 20.01
C GLY A 118 4.60 0.85 20.16
N ALA A 119 4.97 0.57 21.41
CA ALA A 119 6.04 -0.37 21.71
C ALA A 119 5.66 -1.84 21.46
N ILE A 120 4.37 -2.18 21.65
CA ILE A 120 3.88 -3.58 21.59
C ILE A 120 3.30 -3.98 20.23
N ILE A 121 3.46 -3.15 19.17
CA ILE A 121 2.82 -3.40 17.87
C ILE A 121 3.21 -4.77 17.30
N PHE A 122 4.49 -5.11 17.31
CA PHE A 122 4.96 -6.36 16.73
C PHE A 122 4.50 -7.58 17.54
N GLU A 123 4.38 -7.45 18.85
CA GLU A 123 3.83 -8.48 19.72
C GLU A 123 2.34 -8.70 19.41
N LEU A 124 1.58 -7.61 19.34
CA LEU A 124 0.16 -7.66 18.98
C LEU A 124 -0.07 -8.32 17.62
N LEU A 125 0.69 -7.93 16.61
CA LEU A 125 0.58 -8.49 15.26
C LEU A 125 1.00 -9.97 15.23
N SER A 126 2.00 -10.36 16.00
CA SER A 126 2.45 -11.76 16.09
C SER A 126 1.40 -12.69 16.69
N ALA A 127 0.50 -12.17 17.51
CA ALA A 127 -0.60 -12.97 18.08
C ALA A 127 -1.60 -13.46 17.01
N GLY A 128 -1.75 -12.73 15.90
CA GLY A 128 -2.68 -13.05 14.83
C GLY A 128 -2.04 -13.41 13.49
N CYS A 129 -0.72 -13.29 13.38
CA CYS A 129 -0.01 -13.49 12.12
C CYS A 129 1.25 -14.32 12.33
N PRO A 130 1.45 -15.41 11.58
CA PRO A 130 2.62 -16.29 11.72
C PRO A 130 3.93 -15.69 11.18
N PHE A 131 3.91 -14.43 10.74
CA PHE A 131 5.09 -13.75 10.21
C PHE A 131 6.06 -13.35 11.34
N ASN A 132 7.37 -13.48 11.10
CA ASN A 132 8.40 -13.07 12.04
C ASN A 132 8.68 -11.55 11.93
N PHE A 133 7.98 -10.75 12.72
CA PHE A 133 8.14 -9.30 12.73
C PHE A 133 9.48 -8.79 13.28
N ASN A 134 10.31 -9.64 13.86
CA ASN A 134 11.64 -9.23 14.31
C ASN A 134 12.52 -8.74 13.16
N ASN A 135 12.26 -9.24 11.95
CA ASN A 135 12.96 -8.80 10.74
C ASN A 135 12.64 -7.34 10.37
N PHE A 136 11.54 -6.78 10.89
CA PHE A 136 11.12 -5.40 10.60
C PHE A 136 11.63 -4.37 11.60
N LYS A 137 12.06 -4.78 12.80
CA LYS A 137 12.45 -3.84 13.88
C LYS A 137 13.52 -2.82 13.46
N ASN A 138 14.35 -3.16 12.47
CA ASN A 138 15.47 -2.33 12.03
C ASN A 138 15.41 -1.95 10.53
N SER A 139 14.31 -2.24 9.84
CA SER A 139 14.20 -2.06 8.39
C SER A 139 13.15 -1.00 8.04
N LYS A 140 13.59 0.22 7.71
CA LYS A 140 12.68 1.23 7.17
C LYS A 140 12.13 0.77 5.82
N GLY A 141 10.82 0.94 5.61
CA GLY A 141 10.16 0.60 4.35
C GLY A 141 10.03 -0.90 4.10
N ALA A 142 10.21 -1.74 5.12
CA ALA A 142 9.91 -3.15 5.01
C ALA A 142 8.40 -3.36 4.86
N VAL A 143 8.03 -4.26 3.97
CA VAL A 143 6.65 -4.58 3.62
C VAL A 143 6.45 -6.08 3.71
N THR A 144 5.29 -6.52 4.15
CA THR A 144 4.91 -7.92 4.02
C THR A 144 3.45 -8.05 3.62
N PRO A 145 3.14 -8.74 2.53
CA PRO A 145 1.77 -9.12 2.18
C PRO A 145 1.36 -10.29 3.08
N VAL A 146 0.91 -9.98 4.29
CA VAL A 146 0.45 -11.01 5.23
C VAL A 146 -1.06 -11.03 5.25
N SER A 147 -1.65 -12.21 5.06
CA SER A 147 -3.07 -12.42 5.32
C SER A 147 -3.24 -13.16 6.64
N TYR A 148 -4.15 -12.67 7.46
CA TYR A 148 -4.64 -13.42 8.61
C TYR A 148 -5.46 -14.59 8.10
N THR A 149 -5.10 -15.81 8.45
CA THR A 149 -5.76 -17.03 7.96
C THR A 149 -7.23 -17.14 8.38
N HIS A 150 -7.69 -16.34 9.33
CA HIS A 150 -9.06 -16.28 9.82
C HIS A 150 -9.77 -14.94 9.59
N LEU A 151 -9.08 -13.93 9.05
CA LEU A 151 -9.67 -12.68 8.62
C LEU A 151 -9.42 -12.54 7.12
N THR A 152 -10.48 -12.54 6.35
CA THR A 152 -10.48 -12.46 4.88
C THR A 152 -10.01 -11.10 4.32
N LEU A 153 -9.31 -10.30 5.11
CA LEU A 153 -8.81 -8.99 4.71
C LEU A 153 -7.33 -9.09 4.34
N PRO A 154 -6.93 -8.72 3.13
CA PRO A 154 -5.52 -8.55 2.82
C PRO A 154 -4.98 -7.43 3.71
N THR A 155 -4.05 -7.78 4.59
CA THR A 155 -3.41 -6.83 5.49
C THR A 155 -2.05 -6.48 4.93
N ILE A 156 -1.82 -5.21 4.61
CA ILE A 156 -0.51 -4.68 4.27
C ILE A 156 0.00 -3.94 5.50
N LEU A 157 1.09 -4.41 6.05
CA LEU A 157 1.76 -3.76 7.16
C LEU A 157 2.90 -2.88 6.64
N LEU A 158 2.84 -1.60 6.97
CA LEU A 158 3.90 -0.63 6.75
C LEU A 158 4.52 -0.26 8.10
N VAL A 159 5.81 -0.42 8.22
CA VAL A 159 6.58 -0.07 9.43
C VAL A 159 7.55 1.06 9.13
#